data_a4b538325a32dbd2646a63da4634101c
#
_entry.id   a4b538325a32dbd2646a63da4634101c
#
_cell.length_a   1.000
_cell.length_b   1.000
_cell.length_c   1.000
_cell.angle_alpha   90.00
_cell.angle_beta   90.00
_cell.angle_gamma   90.00
#
_symmetry.space_group_name_H-M   'P 1'
#
loop_
_entity.id
_entity.type
_entity.pdbx_description
1 polymer ?
#
loop_
_entity_poly.entity_id
_entity_poly.type
_entity_poly.pdbx_seq_one_letter_code
_entity_poly.pdbx_strand_id
1 'polypeptide(L)'
;MQTRSNNTYKILCVLLLAALTLTLSFSVTAANTTTLTTVVPSFSSLSLQMQGNGTVTINGTPYTESAKIQVERDSTMAVQIIPDNGYRLQSVVFNGENLTGNLIDGRLSLSVTEQDIILTICFSADAANPQTGDVQRYYLHLALCMIALSLIGLFFLMKHPKKKSKL
;
A
#
# COMPACT_ATOMS: atom_id res chain seq x y z
N MET A 1 2.29 -44.67 -38.88
CA MET A 1 1.31 -44.11 -37.93
C MET A 1 1.96 -43.33 -36.80
N GLN A 2 3.02 -42.55 -37.07
CA GLN A 2 3.84 -41.93 -36.00
C GLN A 2 4.09 -40.40 -36.13
N THR A 3 3.55 -39.73 -37.12
CA THR A 3 3.81 -38.30 -37.36
C THR A 3 2.82 -37.35 -36.67
N ARG A 4 1.67 -37.84 -36.19
CA ARG A 4 0.66 -37.00 -35.51
C ARG A 4 1.00 -36.74 -34.04
N SER A 5 1.69 -37.66 -33.37
CA SER A 5 2.10 -37.55 -31.96
C SER A 5 3.17 -36.46 -31.76
N ASN A 6 4.16 -36.36 -32.64
CA ASN A 6 5.27 -35.41 -32.53
C ASN A 6 4.82 -33.93 -32.64
N ASN A 7 3.70 -33.63 -33.30
CA ASN A 7 3.22 -32.26 -33.40
C ASN A 7 2.41 -31.82 -32.20
N THR A 8 1.76 -32.73 -31.49
CA THR A 8 1.04 -32.40 -30.24
C THR A 8 2.01 -32.00 -29.12
N TYR A 9 3.16 -32.66 -28.98
CA TYR A 9 4.18 -32.27 -27.99
C TYR A 9 4.81 -30.93 -28.32
N LYS A 10 5.07 -30.63 -29.57
CA LYS A 10 5.60 -29.33 -29.99
C LYS A 10 4.64 -28.18 -29.68
N ILE A 11 3.33 -28.37 -29.89
CA ILE A 11 2.30 -27.39 -29.56
C ILE A 11 2.20 -27.20 -28.03
N LEU A 12 2.28 -28.29 -27.27
CA LEU A 12 2.26 -28.26 -25.82
C LEU A 12 3.47 -27.53 -25.23
N CYS A 13 4.68 -27.76 -25.77
CA CYS A 13 5.90 -27.07 -25.34
C CYS A 13 5.90 -25.56 -25.63
N VAL A 14 5.40 -25.14 -26.78
CA VAL A 14 5.29 -23.72 -27.13
C VAL A 14 4.23 -23.04 -26.25
N LEU A 15 3.13 -23.72 -25.90
CA LEU A 15 2.12 -23.28 -24.95
C LEU A 15 2.69 -23.08 -23.54
N LEU A 16 3.49 -24.03 -23.09
CA LEU A 16 4.15 -23.95 -21.80
C LEU A 16 5.18 -22.81 -21.75
N LEU A 17 5.95 -22.61 -22.85
CA LEU A 17 6.91 -21.51 -22.95
C LEU A 17 6.24 -20.14 -22.99
N ALA A 18 5.13 -20.00 -23.72
CA ALA A 18 4.38 -18.76 -23.79
C ALA A 18 3.71 -18.40 -22.45
N ALA A 19 3.28 -19.40 -21.67
CA ALA A 19 2.77 -19.18 -20.32
C ALA A 19 3.85 -18.74 -19.35
N LEU A 20 5.03 -19.33 -19.45
CA LEU A 20 6.16 -19.00 -18.59
C LEU A 20 6.66 -17.55 -18.82
N THR A 21 6.61 -17.07 -20.05
CA THR A 21 7.01 -15.67 -20.36
C THR A 21 5.99 -14.64 -19.90
N LEU A 22 4.70 -14.99 -19.81
CA LEU A 22 3.65 -14.06 -19.38
C LEU A 22 3.62 -13.88 -17.85
N THR A 23 4.15 -14.83 -17.07
CA THR A 23 4.15 -14.76 -15.60
C THR A 23 5.21 -13.85 -14.99
N LEU A 24 6.16 -13.34 -15.78
CA LEU A 24 7.30 -12.55 -15.29
C LEU A 24 7.06 -11.03 -15.23
N SER A 25 5.87 -10.54 -15.54
CA SER A 25 5.59 -9.09 -15.67
C SER A 25 4.70 -8.54 -14.55
N PHE A 26 4.97 -8.87 -13.28
CA PHE A 26 4.26 -8.27 -12.16
C PHE A 26 5.08 -7.19 -11.47
N SER A 27 4.67 -5.96 -11.63
CA SER A 27 5.18 -4.83 -10.85
C SER A 27 4.28 -4.61 -9.63
N VAL A 28 4.82 -4.76 -8.45
CA VAL A 28 4.14 -4.37 -7.20
C VAL A 28 4.36 -2.88 -6.99
N THR A 29 3.29 -2.11 -6.97
CA THR A 29 3.34 -0.68 -6.67
C THR A 29 3.06 -0.47 -5.18
N ALA A 30 4.04 0.07 -4.46
CA ALA A 30 3.89 0.44 -3.06
C ALA A 30 3.04 1.71 -2.90
N ALA A 31 2.30 1.79 -1.81
CA ALA A 31 1.49 2.95 -1.48
C ALA A 31 2.36 4.18 -1.13
N ASN A 32 1.91 5.34 -1.54
CA ASN A 32 2.60 6.61 -1.31
C ASN A 32 2.32 7.17 0.09
N THR A 33 3.35 7.72 0.70
CA THR A 33 3.28 8.51 1.93
C THR A 33 3.18 10.00 1.60
N THR A 34 2.33 10.71 2.27
CA THR A 34 2.19 12.17 2.13
C THR A 34 2.75 12.87 3.36
N THR A 35 3.59 13.84 3.16
CA THR A 35 4.19 14.66 4.22
C THR A 35 3.86 16.13 4.03
N LEU A 36 3.53 16.79 5.11
CA LEU A 36 3.17 18.21 5.11
C LEU A 36 3.70 18.95 6.33
N THR A 37 3.98 20.21 6.21
CA THR A 37 4.54 21.04 7.28
C THR A 37 4.04 22.47 7.23
N THR A 38 3.74 23.08 8.36
CA THR A 38 3.36 24.50 8.45
C THR A 38 3.68 25.25 9.74
N VAL A 39 3.32 26.48 9.90
CA VAL A 39 3.91 27.54 10.67
C VAL A 39 2.87 28.56 11.24
N VAL A 40 2.84 29.15 12.30
CA VAL A 40 3.20 29.98 13.43
C VAL A 40 2.33 31.26 13.63
N PRO A 41 2.31 32.13 14.53
CA PRO A 41 2.82 32.56 15.82
C PRO A 41 1.88 33.35 16.78
N SER A 42 2.29 33.59 17.93
CA SER A 42 2.13 34.59 19.00
C SER A 42 1.12 34.42 20.15
N PHE A 43 0.72 33.24 20.47
CA PHE A 43 0.52 32.66 21.79
C PHE A 43 1.63 31.63 21.97
N SER A 44 1.43 30.47 22.51
CA SER A 44 2.37 29.38 22.18
C SER A 44 2.08 28.93 20.75
N SER A 45 3.12 28.86 19.96
CA SER A 45 3.05 28.50 18.57
C SER A 45 3.27 27.00 18.42
N LEU A 46 2.22 26.25 18.18
CA LEU A 46 2.30 24.82 17.93
C LEU A 46 2.56 24.56 16.44
N SER A 47 3.67 23.93 16.14
CA SER A 47 3.96 23.39 14.81
C SER A 47 3.57 21.90 14.79
N LEU A 48 2.42 21.58 14.22
CA LEU A 48 2.00 20.21 13.96
C LEU A 48 2.68 19.71 12.69
N GLN A 49 3.44 18.62 12.80
CA GLN A 49 4.07 17.93 11.69
C GLN A 49 3.44 16.54 11.54
N MET A 50 2.91 16.26 10.36
CA MET A 50 2.28 14.97 10.06
C MET A 50 2.99 14.29 8.90
N GLN A 51 3.16 12.98 9.02
CA GLN A 51 3.69 12.14 7.95
C GLN A 51 2.78 10.91 7.79
N GLY A 52 2.42 10.61 6.53
CA GLY A 52 1.44 9.57 6.21
C GLY A 52 0.00 10.06 6.35
N ASN A 53 -0.98 9.14 6.27
CA ASN A 53 -2.40 9.48 6.25
C ASN A 53 -3.08 9.21 7.58
N GLY A 54 -3.80 10.21 8.06
CA GLY A 54 -4.55 10.16 9.30
C GLY A 54 -5.11 11.52 9.69
N THR A 55 -5.91 11.55 10.73
CA THR A 55 -6.52 12.77 11.29
C THR A 55 -6.01 13.00 12.69
N VAL A 56 -5.56 14.21 12.97
CA VAL A 56 -5.16 14.68 14.29
C VAL A 56 -6.14 15.75 14.75
N THR A 57 -6.81 15.52 15.86
CA THR A 57 -7.72 16.50 16.43
C THR A 57 -7.05 17.18 17.64
N ILE A 58 -6.93 18.49 17.61
CA ILE A 58 -6.33 19.30 18.67
C ILE A 58 -7.41 20.21 19.26
N ASN A 59 -7.68 20.07 20.56
CA ASN A 59 -8.73 20.82 21.26
C ASN A 59 -10.08 20.80 20.52
N GLY A 60 -10.42 19.66 19.90
CA GLY A 60 -11.67 19.48 19.15
C GLY A 60 -11.61 19.90 17.67
N THR A 61 -10.54 20.53 17.20
CA THR A 61 -10.37 20.91 15.80
C THR A 61 -9.58 19.84 15.04
N PRO A 62 -10.13 19.25 13.97
CA PRO A 62 -9.45 18.21 13.19
C PRO A 62 -8.47 18.81 12.19
N TYR A 63 -7.34 18.14 12.03
CA TYR A 63 -6.28 18.42 11.06
C TYR A 63 -5.94 17.15 10.31
N THR A 64 -5.92 17.21 9.01
CA THR A 64 -5.51 16.12 8.12
C THR A 64 -4.13 16.39 7.51
N GLU A 65 -3.60 17.56 7.77
CA GLU A 65 -2.33 18.05 7.25
C GLU A 65 -1.55 18.73 8.36
N SER A 66 -0.27 18.93 8.12
CA SER A 66 0.57 19.68 9.03
C SER A 66 0.09 21.12 9.10
N ALA A 67 0.12 21.69 10.28
CA ALA A 67 -0.42 23.01 10.53
C ALA A 67 0.37 23.75 11.61
N LYS A 68 0.34 25.07 11.55
CA LYS A 68 0.74 25.97 12.63
C LYS A 68 -0.50 26.50 13.31
N ILE A 69 -0.55 26.30 14.58
CA ILE A 69 -1.73 26.51 15.39
C ILE A 69 -1.32 27.39 16.56
N GLN A 70 -2.15 28.33 16.90
CA GLN A 70 -2.01 29.05 18.17
C GLN A 70 -2.72 28.28 19.26
N VAL A 71 -2.03 28.02 20.34
CA VAL A 71 -2.59 27.36 21.54
C VAL A 71 -2.35 28.25 22.73
N GLU A 72 -3.27 28.22 23.67
CA GLU A 72 -3.15 29.00 24.89
C GLU A 72 -1.96 28.49 25.72
N ARG A 73 -1.06 29.40 26.12
CA ARG A 73 0.08 29.08 26.96
C ARG A 73 -0.39 28.70 28.36
N ASP A 74 0.39 27.89 29.04
CA ASP A 74 0.13 27.39 30.40
C ASP A 74 -1.22 26.64 30.52
N SER A 75 -1.68 26.09 29.41
CA SER A 75 -2.89 25.27 29.30
C SER A 75 -2.56 23.80 29.07
N THR A 76 -3.59 22.97 29.11
CA THR A 76 -3.51 21.57 28.69
C THR A 76 -4.18 21.40 27.32
N MET A 77 -3.44 20.89 26.37
CA MET A 77 -3.91 20.60 25.02
C MET A 77 -4.32 19.14 24.89
N ALA A 78 -5.57 18.90 24.51
CA ALA A 78 -6.07 17.57 24.22
C ALA A 78 -5.80 17.21 22.74
N VAL A 79 -5.11 16.10 22.52
CA VAL A 79 -4.78 15.59 21.20
C VAL A 79 -5.43 14.22 21.00
N GLN A 80 -6.14 14.01 19.88
CA GLN A 80 -6.65 12.72 19.46
C GLN A 80 -6.08 12.40 18.08
N ILE A 81 -5.60 11.17 17.89
CA ILE A 81 -4.91 10.71 16.68
C ILE A 81 -5.65 9.50 16.14
N ILE A 82 -6.08 9.59 14.87
CA ILE A 82 -6.84 8.55 14.19
C ILE A 82 -6.13 8.25 12.85
N PRO A 83 -5.48 7.10 12.70
CA PRO A 83 -4.95 6.69 11.39
C PRO A 83 -6.07 6.44 10.39
N ASP A 84 -5.81 6.71 9.12
CA ASP A 84 -6.72 6.36 8.03
C ASP A 84 -6.69 4.85 7.74
N ASN A 85 -7.70 4.38 6.97
CA ASN A 85 -7.74 2.98 6.55
C ASN A 85 -6.47 2.58 5.79
N GLY A 86 -5.83 1.48 6.23
CA GLY A 86 -4.58 1.01 5.67
C GLY A 86 -3.33 1.70 6.23
N TYR A 87 -3.50 2.56 7.23
CA TYR A 87 -2.40 3.19 7.97
C TYR A 87 -2.48 2.85 9.46
N ARG A 88 -1.32 2.90 10.11
CA ARG A 88 -1.19 2.78 11.56
C ARG A 88 -0.34 3.92 12.09
N LEU A 89 -0.56 4.27 13.35
CA LEU A 89 0.31 5.21 14.04
C LEU A 89 1.69 4.57 14.24
N GLN A 90 2.73 5.23 13.77
CA GLN A 90 4.11 4.81 13.92
C GLN A 90 4.78 5.48 15.13
N SER A 91 4.65 6.81 15.22
CA SER A 91 5.26 7.56 16.31
C SER A 91 4.54 8.88 16.58
N VAL A 92 4.60 9.31 17.83
CA VAL A 92 4.22 10.63 18.31
C VAL A 92 5.38 11.22 19.07
N VAL A 93 5.85 12.38 18.63
CA VAL A 93 6.98 13.09 19.27
C VAL A 93 6.55 14.50 19.59
N PHE A 94 6.71 14.92 20.83
CA PHE A 94 6.40 16.24 21.33
C PHE A 94 7.66 16.90 21.89
N ASN A 95 8.06 18.02 21.33
CA ASN A 95 9.32 18.74 21.67
C ASN A 95 10.56 17.84 21.74
N GLY A 96 10.63 16.81 20.86
CA GLY A 96 11.73 15.85 20.83
C GLY A 96 11.54 14.63 21.75
N GLU A 97 10.53 14.61 22.63
CA GLU A 97 10.19 13.46 23.47
C GLU A 97 9.22 12.52 22.73
N ASN A 98 9.52 11.21 22.75
CA ASN A 98 8.65 10.21 22.13
C ASN A 98 7.55 9.79 23.11
N LEU A 99 6.31 10.12 22.78
CA LEU A 99 5.13 9.84 23.59
C LEU A 99 4.23 8.75 22.99
N THR A 100 4.70 7.99 22.02
CA THR A 100 3.92 6.95 21.33
C THR A 100 3.34 5.91 22.29
N GLY A 101 4.07 5.57 23.36
CA GLY A 101 3.61 4.63 24.39
C GLY A 101 2.65 5.23 25.43
N ASN A 102 2.45 6.53 25.44
CA ASN A 102 1.65 7.24 26.45
C ASN A 102 0.20 7.49 25.96
N LEU A 103 -0.14 7.07 24.73
CA LEU A 103 -1.50 7.22 24.21
C LEU A 103 -2.46 6.24 24.88
N ILE A 104 -3.61 6.76 25.27
CA ILE A 104 -4.75 5.98 25.78
C ILE A 104 -5.88 6.15 24.74
N ASP A 105 -6.27 5.07 24.08
CA ASP A 105 -7.29 5.08 23.03
C ASP A 105 -7.04 6.14 21.94
N GLY A 106 -5.79 6.32 21.53
CA GLY A 106 -5.38 7.31 20.53
C GLY A 106 -5.43 8.75 21.05
N ARG A 107 -5.54 8.96 22.36
CA ARG A 107 -5.61 10.29 23.01
C ARG A 107 -4.40 10.57 23.87
N LEU A 108 -4.03 11.84 23.91
CA LEU A 108 -2.93 12.35 24.70
C LEU A 108 -3.29 13.74 25.23
N SER A 109 -2.85 14.05 26.45
CA SER A 109 -2.93 15.38 27.05
C SER A 109 -1.53 15.96 27.20
N LEU A 110 -1.28 17.12 26.62
CA LEU A 110 0.02 17.78 26.56
C LEU A 110 -0.02 19.12 27.27
N SER A 111 0.98 19.40 28.13
CA SER A 111 1.11 20.70 28.78
C SER A 111 1.84 21.67 27.86
N VAL A 112 1.26 22.85 27.66
CA VAL A 112 1.76 23.92 26.80
C VAL A 112 2.51 24.92 27.69
N THR A 113 3.81 24.75 27.86
CA THR A 113 4.65 25.61 28.75
C THR A 113 5.63 26.47 27.97
N GLU A 114 5.99 26.06 26.76
CA GLU A 114 6.98 26.74 25.94
C GLU A 114 6.33 27.68 24.91
N GLN A 115 7.10 28.63 24.39
CA GLN A 115 6.61 29.59 23.39
C GLN A 115 6.43 28.94 22.02
N ASP A 116 7.38 28.09 21.64
CA ASP A 116 7.35 27.34 20.39
C ASP A 116 7.35 25.86 20.73
N ILE A 117 6.36 25.14 20.25
CA ILE A 117 6.16 23.71 20.49
C ILE A 117 6.02 22.97 19.16
N ILE A 118 6.60 21.78 19.10
CA ILE A 118 6.58 20.93 17.93
C ILE A 118 5.91 19.61 18.28
N LEU A 119 4.87 19.24 17.54
CA LEU A 119 4.23 17.94 17.63
C LEU A 119 4.38 17.22 16.29
N THR A 120 5.14 16.14 16.29
CA THR A 120 5.38 15.31 15.11
C THR A 120 4.64 13.99 15.25
N ILE A 121 3.82 13.67 14.26
CA ILE A 121 3.03 12.44 14.21
C ILE A 121 3.33 11.71 12.91
N CYS A 122 3.77 10.46 13.01
CA CYS A 122 4.06 9.62 11.85
C CYS A 122 3.05 8.48 11.77
N PHE A 123 2.39 8.38 10.62
CA PHE A 123 1.60 7.23 10.21
C PHE A 123 2.40 6.43 9.18
N SER A 124 2.40 5.12 9.28
CA SER A 124 2.98 4.21 8.30
C SER A 124 1.88 3.39 7.64
N ALA A 125 2.03 3.07 6.37
CA ALA A 125 1.17 2.09 5.72
C ALA A 125 1.20 0.78 6.50
N ASP A 126 0.04 0.19 6.75
CA ASP A 126 -0.04 -1.10 7.41
C ASP A 126 0.41 -2.18 6.44
N ALA A 127 1.62 -2.71 6.67
CA ALA A 127 2.18 -3.78 5.85
C ALA A 127 1.36 -5.09 5.91
N ALA A 128 0.47 -5.22 6.91
CA ALA A 128 -0.42 -6.36 7.04
C ALA A 128 -1.64 -6.29 6.10
N ASN A 129 -1.88 -5.14 5.49
CA ASN A 129 -2.91 -4.97 4.47
C ASN A 129 -2.32 -4.27 3.24
N PRO A 130 -1.49 -4.96 2.43
CA PRO A 130 -1.24 -4.46 1.10
C PRO A 130 -2.62 -4.33 0.44
N GLN A 131 -3.06 -3.11 0.15
CA GLN A 131 -4.18 -2.91 -0.75
C GLN A 131 -3.74 -3.43 -2.12
N THR A 132 -3.72 -4.75 -2.24
CA THR A 132 -3.61 -5.41 -3.51
C THR A 132 -4.92 -5.20 -4.26
N GLY A 133 -5.12 -4.00 -4.77
CA GLY A 133 -6.04 -3.78 -5.88
C GLY A 133 -5.68 -4.63 -7.09
N ASP A 134 -4.62 -5.42 -6.97
CA ASP A 134 -4.03 -6.23 -8.02
C ASP A 134 -4.45 -7.72 -7.98
N VAL A 135 -5.20 -8.16 -6.98
CA VAL A 135 -5.68 -9.55 -6.95
C VAL A 135 -6.53 -9.82 -8.20
N GLN A 136 -7.34 -8.84 -8.61
CA GLN A 136 -8.17 -8.95 -9.80
C GLN A 136 -7.34 -8.94 -11.09
N ARG A 137 -6.28 -8.14 -11.17
CA ARG A 137 -5.31 -8.16 -12.27
C ARG A 137 -4.51 -9.45 -12.32
N TYR A 138 -4.10 -9.97 -11.17
CA TYR A 138 -3.42 -11.27 -11.08
C TYR A 138 -4.27 -12.39 -11.67
N TYR A 139 -5.53 -12.51 -11.29
CA TYR A 139 -6.45 -13.51 -11.85
C TYR A 139 -6.72 -13.30 -13.34
N LEU A 140 -6.79 -12.04 -13.79
CA LEU A 140 -6.94 -11.73 -15.22
C LEU A 140 -5.73 -12.21 -16.03
N HIS A 141 -4.52 -11.95 -15.57
CA HIS A 141 -3.30 -12.43 -16.23
C HIS A 141 -3.17 -13.94 -16.18
N LEU A 142 -3.52 -14.58 -15.05
CA LEU A 142 -3.55 -16.03 -14.93
C LEU A 142 -4.54 -16.65 -15.92
N ALA A 143 -5.72 -16.09 -16.06
CA ALA A 143 -6.74 -16.54 -17.01
C ALA A 143 -6.26 -16.39 -18.47
N LEU A 144 -5.64 -15.26 -18.82
CA LEU A 144 -5.06 -15.03 -20.15
C LEU A 144 -3.93 -16.02 -20.46
N CYS A 145 -3.07 -16.34 -19.49
CA CYS A 145 -2.05 -17.37 -19.62
C CYS A 145 -2.64 -18.75 -19.90
N MET A 146 -3.69 -19.15 -19.18
CA MET A 146 -4.36 -20.43 -19.39
C MET A 146 -5.03 -20.52 -20.76
N ILE A 147 -5.63 -19.44 -21.25
CA ILE A 147 -6.22 -19.36 -22.60
C ILE A 147 -5.12 -19.48 -23.67
N ALA A 148 -4.01 -18.74 -23.54
CA ALA A 148 -2.89 -18.82 -24.47
C ALA A 148 -2.30 -20.24 -24.53
N LEU A 149 -2.12 -20.90 -23.39
CA LEU A 149 -1.68 -22.29 -23.27
C LEU A 149 -2.61 -23.25 -24.01
N SER A 150 -3.92 -23.11 -23.83
CA SER A 150 -4.91 -23.98 -24.47
C SER A 150 -4.92 -23.81 -26.00
N LEU A 151 -4.82 -22.57 -26.50
CA LEU A 151 -4.79 -22.29 -27.94
C LEU A 151 -3.54 -22.85 -28.63
N ILE A 152 -2.36 -22.75 -28.01
CA ILE A 152 -1.12 -23.33 -28.55
C ILE A 152 -1.18 -24.86 -28.51
N GLY A 153 -1.80 -25.49 -27.47
CA GLY A 153 -2.09 -26.92 -27.41
C GLY A 153 -2.96 -27.40 -28.57
N LEU A 154 -4.05 -26.68 -28.85
CA LEU A 154 -4.92 -26.94 -29.97
C LEU A 154 -4.19 -26.82 -31.31
N PHE A 155 -3.38 -25.77 -31.50
CA PHE A 155 -2.61 -25.56 -32.72
C PHE A 155 -1.63 -26.72 -32.98
N PHE A 156 -0.97 -27.28 -31.96
CA PHE A 156 -0.10 -28.44 -32.08
C PHE A 156 -0.84 -29.73 -32.36
N LEU A 157 -2.03 -29.91 -31.79
CA LEU A 157 -2.91 -31.05 -32.10
C LEU A 157 -3.38 -31.00 -33.58
N MET A 158 -3.72 -29.83 -34.08
CA MET A 158 -4.14 -29.66 -35.48
C MET A 158 -3.00 -29.84 -36.49
N LYS A 159 -1.76 -29.44 -36.15
CA LYS A 159 -0.60 -29.54 -37.04
C LYS A 159 -0.03 -30.96 -37.13
N HIS A 160 -0.42 -31.91 -36.27
CA HIS A 160 -0.01 -33.30 -36.27
C HIS A 160 -1.18 -34.26 -36.52
N PRO A 161 -1.66 -34.43 -37.75
CA PRO A 161 -2.63 -35.48 -38.10
C PRO A 161 -2.02 -36.86 -37.85
N LYS A 162 -2.72 -37.71 -37.12
CA LYS A 162 -2.33 -39.12 -36.86
C LYS A 162 -2.10 -39.80 -38.22
N LYS A 163 -0.89 -40.33 -38.44
CA LYS A 163 -0.67 -41.28 -39.53
C LYS A 163 -1.59 -42.49 -39.31
N LYS A 164 -2.53 -42.70 -40.20
CA LYS A 164 -3.35 -43.94 -40.21
C LYS A 164 -2.41 -45.12 -40.38
N SER A 165 -2.40 -46.05 -39.43
CA SER A 165 -1.82 -47.37 -39.61
C SER A 165 -2.60 -48.08 -40.70
N LYS A 166 -1.93 -48.40 -41.79
CA LYS A 166 -2.45 -49.42 -42.75
C LYS A 166 -2.09 -50.75 -42.15
N LEU A 167 -3.11 -51.57 -41.83
CA LEU A 167 -3.02 -53.04 -41.71
C LEU A 167 -2.85 -53.64 -43.10
#